data_bc2a2342c865d6f8c73ee2c4a6026070
#
_entry.id   bc2a2342c865d6f8c73ee2c4a6026070
#
_cell.length_a   1.000
_cell.length_b   1.000
_cell.length_c   1.000
_cell.angle_alpha   90.00
_cell.angle_beta   90.00
_cell.angle_gamma   90.00
#
_symmetry.space_group_name_H-M   'P 1'
#
loop_
_entity.id
_entity.type
_entity.pdbx_description
1 polymer ?
#
loop_
_entity_poly.entity_id
_entity_poly.type
_entity_poly.pdbx_seq_one_letter_code
_entity_poly.pdbx_strand_id
1 'polypeptide(L)'
;MPELPVTDIQAAGKSYAHQMGFTVDWAYEDSFAGISRDDARVFLRRRTPEEAKDGYAVLIWLNMAAPSEVDQLYAEWKERGVLIVEELRTTPYNLREFTAQDPDGNRFRVFYDVGSPGT
;
A
#
# COMPACT_ATOMS: atom_id res chain seq x y z
N MET A 1 10.32 8.75 -4.54
CA MET A 1 9.36 8.34 -3.49
C MET A 1 7.96 8.36 -4.05
N PRO A 2 7.19 7.28 -3.93
CA PRO A 2 5.85 7.24 -4.52
C PRO A 2 4.88 8.19 -3.82
N GLU A 3 3.93 8.69 -4.59
CA GLU A 3 2.87 9.57 -4.10
C GLU A 3 1.52 8.91 -4.33
N LEU A 4 0.70 8.90 -3.27
CA LEU A 4 -0.65 8.37 -3.33
C LEU A 4 -1.66 9.51 -3.32
N PRO A 5 -2.46 9.65 -4.38
CA PRO A 5 -3.54 10.64 -4.38
C PRO A 5 -4.67 10.19 -3.47
N VAL A 6 -5.06 11.04 -2.54
CA VAL A 6 -6.13 10.74 -1.58
C VAL A 6 -7.12 11.89 -1.49
N THR A 7 -8.32 11.60 -1.05
CA THR A 7 -9.38 12.60 -0.95
C THR A 7 -9.17 13.50 0.26
N ASP A 8 -8.81 12.90 1.39
CA ASP A 8 -8.66 13.60 2.67
C ASP A 8 -7.38 13.11 3.34
N ILE A 9 -6.42 14.01 3.54
CA ILE A 9 -5.11 13.67 4.10
C ILE A 9 -5.22 13.10 5.51
N GLN A 10 -6.03 13.70 6.37
CA GLN A 10 -6.14 13.23 7.74
C GLN A 10 -6.83 11.89 7.85
N ALA A 11 -7.91 11.69 7.10
CA ALA A 11 -8.62 10.42 7.06
C ALA A 11 -7.73 9.32 6.50
N ALA A 12 -7.00 9.63 5.43
CA ALA A 12 -6.06 8.66 4.83
C ALA A 12 -4.95 8.29 5.81
N GLY A 13 -4.36 9.27 6.50
CA GLY A 13 -3.32 9.02 7.49
C GLY A 13 -3.80 8.09 8.61
N LYS A 14 -5.01 8.30 9.10
CA LYS A 14 -5.61 7.44 10.13
C LYS A 14 -5.84 6.03 9.62
N SER A 15 -6.35 5.90 8.40
CA SER A 15 -6.59 4.60 7.78
C SER A 15 -5.28 3.82 7.62
N TYR A 16 -4.24 4.47 7.11
CA TYR A 16 -2.94 3.84 6.96
C TYR A 16 -2.33 3.43 8.30
N ALA A 17 -2.49 4.25 9.32
CA ALA A 17 -1.98 3.93 10.66
C ALA A 17 -2.74 2.75 11.29
N HIS A 18 -4.06 2.78 11.26
CA HIS A 18 -4.88 1.78 11.95
C HIS A 18 -4.97 0.45 11.20
N GLN A 19 -5.11 0.49 9.88
CA GLN A 19 -5.34 -0.71 9.10
C GLN A 19 -4.06 -1.30 8.52
N MET A 20 -3.15 -0.46 8.05
CA MET A 20 -1.97 -0.93 7.33
C MET A 20 -0.67 -0.83 8.13
N GLY A 21 -0.73 -0.31 9.35
CA GLY A 21 0.42 -0.29 10.25
C GLY A 21 1.49 0.74 9.89
N PHE A 22 1.14 1.76 9.12
CA PHE A 22 2.07 2.84 8.81
C PHE A 22 2.11 3.85 9.95
N THR A 23 3.21 4.58 10.01
CA THR A 23 3.35 5.74 10.90
C THR A 23 3.23 6.99 10.07
N VAL A 24 2.44 7.95 10.56
CA VAL A 24 2.41 9.28 9.95
C VAL A 24 3.61 10.05 10.50
N ASP A 25 4.62 10.24 9.68
CA ASP A 25 5.86 10.88 10.12
C ASP A 25 5.71 12.40 10.21
N TRP A 26 4.95 12.97 9.30
CA TRP A 26 4.65 14.40 9.27
C TRP A 26 3.44 14.66 8.41
N ALA A 27 2.81 15.80 8.63
CA ALA A 27 1.69 16.26 7.79
C ALA A 27 1.79 17.78 7.65
N TYR A 28 1.49 18.27 6.46
CA TYR A 28 1.44 19.70 6.17
C TYR A 28 0.02 20.07 5.77
N GLU A 29 -0.72 20.60 6.71
CA GLU A 29 -2.12 20.98 6.54
C GLU A 29 -2.93 19.82 5.92
N ASP A 30 -3.83 20.13 4.97
CA ASP A 30 -4.58 19.12 4.23
C ASP A 30 -3.97 18.82 2.86
N SER A 31 -2.69 19.16 2.67
CA SER A 31 -2.04 19.06 1.34
C SER A 31 -1.18 17.84 1.18
N PHE A 32 -0.34 17.56 2.17
CA PHE A 32 0.64 16.48 2.09
C PHE A 32 0.82 15.79 3.43
N ALA A 33 1.22 14.54 3.38
CA ALA A 33 1.73 13.83 4.55
C ALA A 33 2.78 12.82 4.10
N GLY A 34 3.74 12.54 4.97
CA GLY A 34 4.69 11.47 4.78
C GLY A 34 4.36 10.34 5.71
N ILE A 35 4.25 9.13 5.19
CA ILE A 35 3.99 7.94 5.98
C ILE A 35 5.08 6.91 5.71
N SER A 36 5.36 6.07 6.71
CA SER A 36 6.36 5.02 6.55
C SER A 36 6.00 3.78 7.33
N ARG A 37 6.49 2.65 6.84
CA ARG A 37 6.45 1.38 7.56
C ARG A 37 7.72 0.63 7.16
N ASP A 38 8.56 0.30 8.15
CA ASP A 38 9.88 -0.31 7.91
C ASP A 38 10.66 0.55 6.89
N ASP A 39 11.07 -0.02 5.78
CA ASP A 39 11.80 0.71 4.74
C ASP A 39 10.91 1.38 3.70
N ALA A 40 9.61 1.18 3.78
CA ALA A 40 8.66 1.76 2.83
C ALA A 40 8.30 3.17 3.24
N ARG A 41 8.52 4.13 2.35
CA ARG A 41 8.15 5.53 2.55
C ARG A 41 7.27 5.98 1.40
N VAL A 42 6.18 6.63 1.74
CA VAL A 42 5.18 7.07 0.77
C VAL A 42 4.68 8.46 1.14
N PHE A 43 4.43 9.28 0.14
CA PHE A 43 3.74 10.55 0.33
C PHE A 43 2.26 10.37 0.08
N LEU A 44 1.44 10.98 0.93
CA LEU A 44 0.03 11.18 0.64
C LEU A 44 -0.11 12.60 0.12
N ARG A 45 -0.80 12.78 -1.00
CA ARG A 45 -1.14 14.11 -1.50
C ARG A 45 -2.62 14.18 -1.80
N ARG A 46 -3.17 15.36 -1.66
CA ARG A 46 -4.57 15.56 -1.95
C ARG A 46 -4.83 15.47 -3.45
N ARG A 47 -5.88 14.78 -3.84
CA ARG A 47 -6.32 14.70 -5.23
C ARG A 47 -6.67 16.08 -5.76
N THR A 48 -6.36 16.31 -7.05
CA THR A 48 -6.92 17.45 -7.75
C THR A 48 -8.40 17.19 -8.03
N PRO A 49 -9.22 18.25 -8.28
CA PRO A 49 -10.62 18.03 -8.65
C PRO A 49 -10.81 17.11 -9.85
N GLU A 50 -9.92 17.18 -10.84
CA GLU A 50 -9.97 16.32 -12.02
C GLU A 50 -9.66 14.87 -11.67
N GLU A 51 -8.66 14.64 -10.84
CA GLU A 51 -8.33 13.29 -10.37
C GLU A 51 -9.48 12.67 -9.58
N ALA A 52 -10.12 13.45 -8.72
CA ALA A 52 -11.27 12.98 -7.96
C ALA A 52 -12.42 12.60 -8.89
N LYS A 53 -12.68 13.41 -9.90
CA LYS A 53 -13.73 13.16 -10.90
C LYS A 53 -13.46 11.90 -11.71
N ASP A 54 -12.21 11.67 -12.08
CA ASP A 54 -11.80 10.55 -12.93
C ASP A 54 -11.55 9.27 -12.11
N GLY A 55 -11.57 9.36 -10.78
CA GLY A 55 -11.25 8.23 -9.92
C GLY A 55 -9.78 7.80 -10.02
N TYR A 56 -8.89 8.75 -10.28
CA TYR A 56 -7.48 8.46 -10.46
C TYR A 56 -6.87 7.83 -9.21
N ALA A 57 -6.18 6.73 -9.40
CA ALA A 57 -5.48 6.00 -8.33
C ALA A 57 -4.22 5.36 -8.91
N VAL A 58 -3.31 4.97 -8.03
CA VAL A 58 -2.02 4.41 -8.45
C VAL A 58 -1.81 3.02 -7.87
N LEU A 59 -0.91 2.26 -8.47
CA LEU A 59 -0.47 0.96 -7.99
C LEU A 59 1.00 1.09 -7.57
N ILE A 60 1.30 0.65 -6.35
CA ILE A 60 2.65 0.62 -5.83
C ILE A 60 3.05 -0.84 -5.61
N TRP A 61 4.26 -1.20 -6.03
CA TRP A 61 4.84 -2.51 -5.79
C TRP A 61 5.70 -2.45 -4.53
N LEU A 62 5.43 -3.35 -3.58
CA LEU A 62 6.23 -3.49 -2.36
C LEU A 62 6.97 -4.83 -2.41
N ASN A 63 8.28 -4.76 -2.56
CA ASN A 63 9.14 -5.93 -2.57
C ASN A 63 9.53 -6.30 -1.14
N MET A 64 9.12 -7.49 -0.70
CA MET A 64 9.43 -7.96 0.64
C MET A 64 10.74 -8.75 0.63
N ALA A 65 11.36 -8.90 1.79
CA ALA A 65 12.64 -9.57 1.93
C ALA A 65 12.53 -11.10 1.94
N ALA A 66 11.35 -11.63 2.21
CA ALA A 66 11.12 -13.08 2.27
C ALA A 66 9.66 -13.40 1.97
N PRO A 67 9.34 -14.62 1.48
CA PRO A 67 7.96 -14.99 1.22
C PRO A 67 7.12 -15.04 2.51
N SER A 68 7.74 -15.39 3.64
CA SER A 68 7.04 -15.38 4.94
C SER A 68 6.55 -13.98 5.32
N GLU A 69 7.28 -12.94 4.93
CA GLU A 69 6.87 -11.56 5.21
C GLU A 69 5.66 -11.16 4.37
N VAL A 70 5.56 -11.66 3.14
CA VAL A 70 4.36 -11.46 2.31
C VAL A 70 3.15 -12.09 2.99
N ASP A 71 3.30 -13.34 3.45
CA ASP A 71 2.23 -14.09 4.11
C ASP A 71 1.79 -13.42 5.41
N GLN A 72 2.74 -12.92 6.20
CA GLN A 72 2.46 -12.25 7.47
C GLN A 72 1.73 -10.93 7.25
N LEU A 73 2.16 -10.15 6.28
CA LEU A 73 1.53 -8.87 5.97
C LEU A 73 0.11 -9.08 5.44
N TYR A 74 -0.08 -10.09 4.60
CA TYR A 74 -1.40 -10.46 4.12
C TYR A 74 -2.35 -10.78 5.29
N ALA A 75 -1.92 -11.61 6.22
CA ALA A 75 -2.72 -11.99 7.37
C ALA A 75 -3.04 -10.78 8.25
N GLU A 76 -2.06 -9.92 8.48
CA GLU A 76 -2.24 -8.71 9.29
C GLU A 76 -3.26 -7.77 8.67
N TRP A 77 -3.10 -7.47 7.38
CA TRP A 77 -3.99 -6.53 6.70
C TRP A 77 -5.41 -7.09 6.57
N LYS A 78 -5.53 -8.38 6.29
CA LYS A 78 -6.84 -9.02 6.20
C LYS A 78 -7.57 -8.97 7.54
N GLU A 79 -6.87 -9.25 8.63
CA GLU A 79 -7.45 -9.17 9.97
C GLU A 79 -7.89 -7.76 10.34
N ARG A 80 -7.15 -6.75 9.88
CA ARG A 80 -7.46 -5.35 10.16
C ARG A 80 -8.50 -4.75 9.21
N GLY A 81 -9.06 -5.55 8.32
CA GLY A 81 -10.13 -5.11 7.44
C GLY A 81 -9.68 -4.36 6.19
N VAL A 82 -8.40 -4.46 5.82
CA VAL A 82 -7.93 -3.90 4.56
C VAL A 82 -8.57 -4.68 3.42
N LEU A 83 -9.02 -3.96 2.38
CA LEU A 83 -9.61 -4.60 1.21
C LEU A 83 -8.53 -5.37 0.44
N ILE A 84 -8.71 -6.67 0.31
CA ILE A 84 -7.83 -7.53 -0.49
C ILE A 84 -8.46 -7.69 -1.86
N VAL A 85 -7.78 -7.16 -2.88
CA VAL A 85 -8.27 -7.19 -4.26
C VAL A 85 -7.88 -8.49 -4.94
N GLU A 86 -6.65 -8.95 -4.68
CA GLU A 86 -6.17 -10.23 -5.17
C GLU A 86 -5.60 -11.03 -4.00
N GLU A 87 -6.14 -12.24 -3.80
CA GLU A 87 -5.77 -13.08 -2.68
C GLU A 87 -4.32 -13.57 -2.77
N LEU A 88 -3.75 -13.89 -1.61
CA LEU A 88 -2.40 -14.43 -1.50
C LEU A 88 -2.25 -15.69 -2.33
N ARG A 89 -1.21 -15.72 -3.19
CA ARG A 89 -0.92 -16.88 -4.03
C ARG A 89 0.54 -16.85 -4.49
N THR A 90 1.01 -18.00 -4.95
CA THR A 90 2.23 -18.07 -5.74
C THR A 90 1.84 -18.14 -7.21
N THR A 91 2.31 -17.20 -8.01
CA THR A 91 1.95 -17.11 -9.42
C THR A 91 2.71 -18.14 -10.27
N PRO A 92 2.24 -18.41 -11.50
CA PRO A 92 2.99 -19.28 -12.42
C PRO A 92 4.38 -18.74 -12.77
N TYR A 93 4.61 -17.44 -12.61
CA TYR A 93 5.91 -16.81 -12.85
C TYR A 93 6.72 -16.61 -11.57
N ASN A 94 6.40 -17.39 -10.53
CA ASN A 94 7.16 -17.49 -9.28
C ASN A 94 7.20 -16.25 -8.42
N LEU A 95 6.12 -15.48 -8.39
CA LEU A 95 5.94 -14.42 -7.41
C LEU A 95 4.97 -14.89 -6.31
N ARG A 96 5.41 -14.76 -5.07
CA ARG A 96 4.50 -14.88 -3.93
C ARG A 96 3.90 -13.50 -3.70
N GLU A 97 2.60 -13.33 -3.89
CA GLU A 97 2.01 -11.98 -3.91
C GLU A 97 0.57 -11.91 -3.46
N PHE A 98 0.16 -10.72 -3.09
CA PHE A 98 -1.25 -10.34 -2.95
C PHE A 98 -1.38 -8.86 -3.28
N THR A 99 -2.60 -8.40 -3.53
CA THR A 99 -2.88 -6.99 -3.80
C THR A 99 -3.93 -6.47 -2.85
N ALA A 100 -3.61 -5.38 -2.17
CA ALA A 100 -4.52 -4.68 -1.26
C ALA A 100 -4.86 -3.30 -1.82
N GLN A 101 -5.95 -2.73 -1.34
CA GLN A 101 -6.43 -1.43 -1.80
C GLN A 101 -6.81 -0.55 -0.63
N ASP A 102 -6.43 0.73 -0.70
CA ASP A 102 -6.85 1.70 0.30
C ASP A 102 -8.26 2.24 -0.04
N PRO A 103 -8.88 3.04 0.87
CA PRO A 103 -10.22 3.58 0.61
C PRO A 103 -10.31 4.50 -0.61
N ASP A 104 -9.20 5.04 -1.06
CA ASP A 104 -9.16 5.93 -2.24
C ASP A 104 -8.89 5.18 -3.54
N GLY A 105 -8.79 3.86 -3.50
CA GLY A 105 -8.56 3.04 -4.68
C GLY A 105 -7.10 2.81 -5.03
N ASN A 106 -6.17 3.37 -4.27
CA ASN A 106 -4.75 3.11 -4.49
C ASN A 106 -4.42 1.68 -4.05
N ARG A 107 -3.59 1.01 -4.82
CA ARG A 107 -3.30 -0.40 -4.61
C ARG A 107 -1.85 -0.65 -4.27
N PHE A 108 -1.62 -1.67 -3.46
CA PHE A 108 -0.30 -2.16 -3.10
C PHE A 108 -0.20 -3.61 -3.55
N ARG A 109 0.71 -3.89 -4.48
CA ARG A 109 1.08 -5.25 -4.82
C ARG A 109 2.29 -5.63 -3.98
N VAL A 110 2.04 -6.47 -2.98
CA VAL A 110 3.08 -6.94 -2.07
C VAL A 110 3.60 -8.25 -2.62
N PHE A 111 4.92 -8.37 -2.80
CA PHE A 111 5.46 -9.54 -3.47
C PHE A 111 6.86 -9.90 -3.00
N TYR A 112 7.22 -11.15 -3.27
CA TYR A 112 8.57 -11.67 -3.19
C TYR A 112 8.80 -12.60 -4.38
N ASP A 113 9.94 -12.46 -5.05
CA ASP A 113 10.30 -13.28 -6.21
C ASP A 113 10.94 -14.58 -5.70
N VAL A 114 10.14 -15.66 -5.63
CA VAL A 114 10.60 -16.96 -5.14
C VAL A 114 11.39 -17.73 -6.19
N GLY A 115 11.33 -17.31 -7.46
CA GLY A 115 12.07 -17.91 -8.55
C GLY A 115 13.38 -17.21 -8.84
N SER A 116 13.81 -16.29 -7.99
CA SER A 116 15.00 -15.50 -8.23
C SER A 116 16.23 -16.39 -8.36
N PRO A 117 16.97 -16.26 -9.46
CA PRO A 117 18.15 -17.11 -9.69
C PRO A 117 19.34 -16.77 -8.81
N GLY A 118 19.28 -15.67 -8.07
CA GLY A 118 20.32 -15.33 -7.12
C GLY A 118 20.30 -16.17 -5.86
N THR A 119 19.36 -17.04 -5.78
CA THR A 119 19.20 -17.94 -4.66
C THR A 119 20.09 -19.16 -4.81
#